data_5169a3e41c7dad93b21edd67f86fd0e3
#
_entry.id   5169a3e41c7dad93b21edd67f86fd0e3
#
_cell.length_a   1.000
_cell.length_b   1.000
_cell.length_c   1.000
_cell.angle_alpha   90.00
_cell.angle_beta   90.00
_cell.angle_gamma   90.00
#
_symmetry.space_group_name_H-M   'P 1'
#
loop_
_entity.id
_entity.type
_entity.pdbx_description
1 polymer ?
#
loop_
_entity_poly.entity_id
_entity_poly.type
_entity_poly.pdbx_seq_one_letter_code
_entity_poly.pdbx_strand_id
1 'polypeptide(L)'
;MNAFLPSPGAKRPMRIFVVENHEDTRFLLCLLLEQLGHTVFSSATLADALKTLPGTHCDVLISDIGLPDGNGWDLMVRLGEDRPPYAIAMSGFGMSSDRQRSIGVGYRHHLLKPVEPNQLEHLLDEAAAELGDAGT
;
A
#
# COMPACT_ATOMS: atom_id res chain seq x y z
N MET A 1 -17.86 -0.56 27.78
CA MET A 1 -16.91 0.34 27.19
C MET A 1 -16.36 -0.23 25.87
N ASN A 2 -16.29 0.55 24.88
CA ASN A 2 -16.03 0.08 23.53
C ASN A 2 -14.85 0.77 22.86
N ALA A 3 -13.73 0.79 23.55
CA ALA A 3 -12.53 1.39 22.97
C ALA A 3 -12.14 0.74 21.64
N PHE A 4 -12.59 -0.50 21.43
CA PHE A 4 -12.22 -1.24 20.23
C PHE A 4 -13.27 -1.17 19.13
N LEU A 5 -14.43 -0.57 19.41
CA LEU A 5 -15.42 -0.40 18.36
C LEU A 5 -15.07 0.82 17.51
N PRO A 6 -15.26 0.73 16.20
CA PRO A 6 -15.03 1.88 15.34
C PRO A 6 -15.97 3.02 15.73
N SER A 7 -15.49 4.23 15.66
CA SER A 7 -16.35 5.40 15.84
C SER A 7 -17.29 5.52 14.64
N PRO A 8 -18.43 6.24 14.82
CA PRO A 8 -19.28 6.55 13.67
C PRO A 8 -18.46 7.30 12.63
N GLY A 9 -18.39 6.84 11.46
CA GLY A 9 -17.59 7.41 10.39
C GLY A 9 -16.24 6.76 10.20
N ALA A 10 -15.90 5.76 11.03
CA ALA A 10 -14.68 5.00 10.81
C ALA A 10 -14.80 4.24 9.50
N LYS A 11 -13.68 4.15 8.79
CA LYS A 11 -13.63 3.46 7.51
C LYS A 11 -13.52 1.95 7.72
N ARG A 12 -13.95 1.20 6.72
CA ARG A 12 -13.92 -0.26 6.81
C ARG A 12 -12.47 -0.76 6.89
N PRO A 13 -12.23 -1.87 7.60
CA PRO A 13 -10.93 -2.52 7.58
C PRO A 13 -10.64 -3.06 6.18
N MET A 14 -9.37 -2.99 5.79
CA MET A 14 -8.91 -3.46 4.49
C MET A 14 -7.76 -4.43 4.64
N ARG A 15 -7.51 -5.19 3.59
CA ARG A 15 -6.35 -6.06 3.49
C ARG A 15 -5.28 -5.31 2.70
N ILE A 16 -4.14 -5.08 3.34
CA ILE A 16 -3.08 -4.24 2.77
C ILE A 16 -1.80 -5.04 2.64
N PHE A 17 -1.17 -4.95 1.47
CA PHE A 17 0.12 -5.59 1.22
C PHE A 17 1.20 -4.52 1.14
N VAL A 18 2.24 -4.65 1.95
CA VAL A 18 3.37 -3.70 2.01
C VAL A 18 4.60 -4.35 1.41
N VAL A 19 5.24 -3.67 0.47
CA VAL A 19 6.52 -4.12 -0.08
C VAL A 19 7.58 -3.07 0.28
N GLU A 20 8.46 -3.44 1.20
CA GLU A 20 9.47 -2.53 1.75
C GLU A 20 10.69 -3.36 2.16
N ASN A 21 11.84 -3.04 1.61
CA ASN A 21 13.07 -3.76 1.87
C ASN A 21 13.65 -3.50 3.26
N HIS A 22 13.54 -2.27 3.75
CA HIS A 22 14.14 -1.91 5.04
C HIS A 22 13.31 -2.50 6.18
N GLU A 23 13.92 -3.38 6.97
CA GLU A 23 13.20 -4.17 7.97
C GLU A 23 12.47 -3.30 9.01
N ASP A 24 13.16 -2.32 9.56
CA ASP A 24 12.57 -1.46 10.59
C ASP A 24 11.42 -0.62 10.02
N THR A 25 11.61 -0.09 8.83
CA THR A 25 10.58 0.69 8.15
C THR A 25 9.36 -0.18 7.86
N ARG A 26 9.59 -1.39 7.38
CA ARG A 26 8.50 -2.34 7.09
C ARG A 26 7.75 -2.69 8.37
N PHE A 27 8.47 -2.97 9.45
CA PHE A 27 7.86 -3.31 10.74
C PHE A 27 6.98 -2.17 11.26
N LEU A 28 7.52 -0.95 11.27
CA LEU A 28 6.79 0.20 11.79
C LEU A 28 5.57 0.53 10.93
N LEU A 29 5.70 0.41 9.62
CA LEU A 29 4.58 0.67 8.72
C LEU A 29 3.47 -0.36 8.93
N CYS A 30 3.82 -1.63 9.01
CA CYS A 30 2.85 -2.69 9.26
C CYS A 30 2.15 -2.49 10.62
N LEU A 31 2.91 -2.12 11.64
CA LEU A 31 2.35 -1.86 12.97
C LEU A 31 1.33 -0.72 12.93
N LEU A 32 1.69 0.38 12.27
CA LEU A 32 0.79 1.52 12.12
C LEU A 32 -0.51 1.10 11.43
N LEU A 33 -0.41 0.37 10.33
CA LEU A 33 -1.58 -0.05 9.58
C LEU A 33 -2.46 -1.00 10.39
N GLU A 34 -1.86 -1.89 11.17
CA GLU A 34 -2.61 -2.78 12.05
C GLU A 34 -3.32 -2.01 13.15
N GLN A 35 -2.67 -1.00 13.70
CA GLN A 35 -3.30 -0.13 14.71
C GLN A 35 -4.48 0.65 14.15
N LEU A 36 -4.47 0.93 12.86
CA LEU A 36 -5.60 1.58 12.19
C LEU A 36 -6.73 0.61 11.86
N GLY A 37 -6.55 -0.68 12.19
CA GLY A 37 -7.61 -1.67 12.05
C GLY A 37 -7.51 -2.56 10.82
N HIS A 38 -6.42 -2.47 10.07
CA HIS A 38 -6.27 -3.24 8.84
C HIS A 38 -5.56 -4.56 9.05
N THR A 39 -5.78 -5.51 8.14
CA THR A 39 -5.03 -6.75 8.08
C THR A 39 -3.86 -6.53 7.13
N VAL A 40 -2.64 -6.81 7.58
CA VAL A 40 -1.44 -6.42 6.84
C VAL A 40 -0.58 -7.62 6.51
N PHE A 41 -0.12 -7.66 5.27
CA PHE A 41 0.84 -8.65 4.77
C PHE A 41 2.05 -7.87 4.27
N SER A 42 3.22 -8.47 4.22
CA SER A 42 4.38 -7.75 3.72
C SER A 42 5.41 -8.65 3.06
N SER A 43 6.22 -8.04 2.21
CA SER A 43 7.35 -8.66 1.55
C SER A 43 8.51 -7.68 1.54
N ALA A 44 9.73 -8.20 1.50
CA ALA A 44 10.93 -7.38 1.47
C ALA A 44 11.50 -7.23 0.05
N THR A 45 11.07 -8.03 -0.90
CA THR A 45 11.65 -8.09 -2.25
C THR A 45 10.58 -8.14 -3.32
N LEU A 46 10.98 -7.78 -4.52
CA LEU A 46 10.11 -7.91 -5.70
C LEU A 46 9.70 -9.37 -5.93
N ALA A 47 10.66 -10.27 -5.87
CA ALA A 47 10.40 -11.69 -6.12
C ALA A 47 9.37 -12.26 -5.15
N ASP A 48 9.52 -11.97 -3.86
CA ASP A 48 8.59 -12.47 -2.85
C ASP A 48 7.21 -11.87 -3.04
N ALA A 49 7.13 -10.58 -3.36
CA ALA A 49 5.85 -9.92 -3.60
C ALA A 49 5.13 -10.54 -4.80
N LEU A 50 5.85 -10.79 -5.88
CA LEU A 50 5.26 -11.40 -7.09
C LEU A 50 4.74 -12.82 -6.82
N LYS A 51 5.40 -13.53 -5.91
CA LYS A 51 5.00 -14.89 -5.55
C LYS A 51 3.79 -14.90 -4.63
N THR A 52 3.74 -14.00 -3.68
CA THR A 52 2.78 -14.03 -2.58
C THR A 52 1.52 -13.23 -2.84
N LEU A 53 1.66 -12.08 -3.48
CA LEU A 53 0.58 -11.11 -3.62
C LEU A 53 -0.63 -11.66 -4.38
N PRO A 54 -0.46 -12.38 -5.51
CA PRO A 54 -1.61 -12.85 -6.28
C PRO A 54 -2.59 -13.72 -5.48
N GLY A 55 -2.09 -14.49 -4.52
CA GLY A 55 -2.95 -15.37 -3.72
C GLY A 55 -3.50 -14.74 -2.46
N THR A 56 -3.20 -13.48 -2.20
CA THR A 56 -3.52 -12.86 -0.92
C THR A 56 -4.82 -12.05 -0.93
N HIS A 57 -5.32 -11.65 -2.09
CA HIS A 57 -6.57 -10.88 -2.24
C HIS A 57 -6.56 -9.60 -1.43
N CYS A 58 -5.58 -8.75 -1.69
CA CYS A 58 -5.46 -7.47 -1.00
C CYS A 58 -6.25 -6.37 -1.69
N ASP A 59 -6.76 -5.44 -0.88
CA ASP A 59 -7.45 -4.25 -1.37
C ASP A 59 -6.47 -3.16 -1.78
N VAL A 60 -5.38 -3.03 -1.02
CA VAL A 60 -4.41 -1.94 -1.18
C VAL A 60 -3.01 -2.51 -1.22
N LEU A 61 -2.21 -1.99 -2.15
CA LEU A 61 -0.78 -2.24 -2.21
C LEU A 61 -0.03 -0.97 -1.84
N ILE A 62 0.93 -1.05 -0.93
CA ILE A 62 1.84 0.05 -0.63
C ILE A 62 3.23 -0.48 -0.91
N SER A 63 3.88 0.03 -1.95
CA SER A 63 5.16 -0.50 -2.38
C SER A 63 6.24 0.56 -2.53
N ASP A 64 7.40 0.25 -2.00
CA ASP A 64 8.62 0.99 -2.30
C ASP A 64 8.91 0.85 -3.80
N ILE A 65 9.41 1.92 -4.40
CA ILE A 65 9.84 1.87 -5.79
C ILE A 65 11.23 1.23 -5.89
N GLY A 66 12.14 1.57 -4.99
CA GLY A 66 13.48 0.97 -4.99
C GLY A 66 13.51 -0.32 -4.19
N LEU A 67 13.65 -1.45 -4.86
CA LEU A 67 13.73 -2.77 -4.22
C LEU A 67 15.09 -3.40 -4.53
N PRO A 68 15.57 -4.33 -3.68
CA PRO A 68 16.90 -4.90 -3.88
C PRO A 68 17.04 -5.68 -5.19
N ASP A 69 15.96 -6.24 -5.69
CA ASP A 69 15.93 -7.08 -6.88
C ASP A 69 15.11 -6.50 -8.02
N GLY A 70 14.79 -5.20 -7.97
CA GLY A 70 14.04 -4.56 -9.03
C GLY A 70 13.38 -3.28 -8.55
N ASN A 71 12.16 -3.03 -9.00
CA ASN A 71 11.47 -1.81 -8.61
C ASN A 71 9.95 -2.01 -8.56
N GLY A 72 9.27 -1.06 -7.92
CA GLY A 72 7.83 -1.11 -7.73
C GLY A 72 7.04 -0.88 -9.01
N TRP A 73 7.61 -0.22 -10.00
CA TRP A 73 6.94 -0.07 -11.30
C TRP A 73 6.82 -1.40 -12.00
N ASP A 74 7.93 -2.16 -12.00
CA ASP A 74 7.97 -3.49 -12.59
C ASP A 74 7.01 -4.43 -11.88
N LEU A 75 6.89 -4.29 -10.56
CA LEU A 75 5.92 -5.06 -9.78
C LEU A 75 4.51 -4.90 -10.35
N MET A 76 4.08 -3.66 -10.57
CA MET A 76 2.74 -3.37 -11.08
C MET A 76 2.52 -3.94 -12.48
N VAL A 77 3.52 -3.79 -13.34
CA VAL A 77 3.44 -4.32 -14.71
C VAL A 77 3.34 -5.84 -14.70
N ARG A 78 4.17 -6.49 -13.89
CA ARG A 78 4.22 -7.96 -13.87
C ARG A 78 3.02 -8.58 -13.15
N LEU A 79 2.42 -7.88 -12.18
CA LEU A 79 1.18 -8.35 -11.55
C LEU A 79 0.00 -8.34 -12.53
N GLY A 80 -0.02 -7.38 -13.44
CA GLY A 80 -1.10 -7.27 -14.41
C GLY A 80 -2.46 -7.22 -13.74
N GLU A 81 -3.32 -8.18 -14.05
CA GLU A 81 -4.67 -8.22 -13.49
C GLU A 81 -4.71 -8.63 -12.02
N ASP A 82 -3.62 -9.22 -11.51
CA ASP A 82 -3.54 -9.63 -10.10
C ASP A 82 -3.20 -8.49 -9.16
N ARG A 83 -2.97 -7.29 -9.68
CA ARG A 83 -2.64 -6.16 -8.81
C ARG A 83 -3.84 -5.73 -8.00
N PRO A 84 -3.61 -5.29 -6.74
CA PRO A 84 -4.70 -4.76 -5.93
C PRO A 84 -5.36 -3.55 -6.58
N PRO A 85 -6.63 -3.33 -6.33
CA PRO A 85 -7.37 -2.23 -6.97
C PRO A 85 -6.91 -0.83 -6.58
N TYR A 86 -6.20 -0.70 -5.47
CA TYR A 86 -5.72 0.62 -5.03
C TYR A 86 -4.25 0.48 -4.64
N ALA A 87 -3.37 1.20 -5.32
CA ALA A 87 -1.93 1.06 -5.09
C ALA A 87 -1.28 2.41 -4.81
N ILE A 88 -0.38 2.43 -3.84
CA ILE A 88 0.36 3.61 -3.39
C ILE A 88 1.86 3.32 -3.50
N ALA A 89 2.58 4.15 -4.21
CA ALA A 89 4.04 4.03 -4.32
C ALA A 89 4.72 4.88 -3.25
N MET A 90 5.90 4.42 -2.81
CA MET A 90 6.74 5.17 -1.87
C MET A 90 8.15 5.23 -2.42
N SER A 91 8.85 6.34 -2.23
CA SER A 91 10.27 6.43 -2.58
C SER A 91 10.98 7.49 -1.76
N GLY A 92 12.31 7.39 -1.71
CA GLY A 92 13.16 8.41 -1.12
C GLY A 92 13.39 9.59 -2.04
N PHE A 93 12.98 9.47 -3.30
CA PHE A 93 13.17 10.50 -4.31
C PHE A 93 11.84 10.87 -4.92
N GLY A 94 11.59 12.17 -5.07
CA GLY A 94 10.30 12.65 -5.54
C GLY A 94 10.38 13.43 -6.82
N MET A 95 11.16 12.98 -7.79
CA MET A 95 11.23 13.64 -9.08
C MET A 95 9.90 13.50 -9.81
N SER A 96 9.54 14.57 -10.50
CA SER A 96 8.29 14.62 -11.26
C SER A 96 8.15 13.46 -12.24
N SER A 97 9.26 13.08 -12.91
CA SER A 97 9.26 11.96 -13.85
C SER A 97 8.95 10.62 -13.14
N ASP A 98 9.43 10.44 -11.91
CA ASP A 98 9.16 9.23 -11.14
C ASP A 98 7.69 9.16 -10.74
N ARG A 99 7.12 10.28 -10.35
CA ARG A 99 5.70 10.33 -10.02
C ARG A 99 4.84 10.03 -11.22
N GLN A 100 5.18 10.58 -12.38
CA GLN A 100 4.45 10.32 -13.61
C GLN A 100 4.54 8.86 -14.00
N ARG A 101 5.71 8.25 -13.83
CA ARG A 101 5.89 6.84 -14.11
C ARG A 101 5.05 5.97 -13.19
N SER A 102 4.99 6.32 -11.91
CA SER A 102 4.17 5.60 -10.94
C SER A 102 2.69 5.64 -11.32
N ILE A 103 2.18 6.81 -11.65
CA ILE A 103 0.79 6.96 -12.10
C ILE A 103 0.55 6.16 -13.39
N GLY A 104 1.52 6.22 -14.31
CA GLY A 104 1.40 5.54 -15.60
C GLY A 104 1.31 4.01 -15.51
N VAL A 105 1.87 3.40 -14.45
CA VAL A 105 1.77 1.95 -14.28
C VAL A 105 0.64 1.54 -13.34
N GLY A 106 -0.13 2.50 -12.82
CA GLY A 106 -1.34 2.19 -12.06
C GLY A 106 -1.33 2.56 -10.58
N TYR A 107 -0.25 3.15 -10.06
CA TYR A 107 -0.29 3.67 -8.70
C TYR A 107 -1.18 4.90 -8.65
N ARG A 108 -1.99 4.99 -7.59
CA ARG A 108 -2.87 6.14 -7.40
C ARG A 108 -2.13 7.33 -6.81
N HIS A 109 -1.13 7.06 -5.99
CA HIS A 109 -0.36 8.09 -5.31
C HIS A 109 1.10 7.68 -5.24
N HIS A 110 1.97 8.67 -5.11
CA HIS A 110 3.41 8.46 -4.94
C HIS A 110 3.87 9.30 -3.75
N LEU A 111 4.17 8.64 -2.64
CA LEU A 111 4.58 9.31 -1.40
C LEU A 111 6.08 9.37 -1.28
N LEU A 112 6.57 10.46 -0.69
CA LEU A 112 7.97 10.59 -0.33
C LEU A 112 8.21 10.00 1.06
N LYS A 113 9.33 9.34 1.23
CA LYS A 113 9.78 8.87 2.54
C LYS A 113 10.49 9.99 3.29
N PRO A 114 10.37 10.05 4.61
CA PRO A 114 9.56 9.18 5.45
C PRO A 114 8.07 9.45 5.27
N VAL A 115 7.29 8.39 5.24
CA VAL A 115 5.85 8.51 5.02
C VAL A 115 5.19 9.14 6.24
N GLU A 116 4.44 10.19 6.00
CA GLU A 116 3.72 10.91 7.06
C GLU A 116 2.48 10.10 7.45
N PRO A 117 2.35 9.69 8.74
CA PRO A 117 1.22 8.86 9.14
C PRO A 117 -0.14 9.45 8.81
N ASN A 118 -0.32 10.77 9.02
CA ASN A 118 -1.60 11.42 8.73
C ASN A 118 -1.92 11.42 7.25
N GLN A 119 -0.92 11.60 6.42
CA GLN A 119 -1.10 11.55 4.98
C GLN A 119 -1.50 10.15 4.52
N LEU A 120 -0.83 9.14 5.06
CA LEU A 120 -1.15 7.76 4.73
C LEU A 120 -2.56 7.40 5.17
N GLU A 121 -2.94 7.79 6.37
CA GLU A 121 -4.29 7.55 6.89
C GLU A 121 -5.34 8.18 5.99
N HIS A 122 -5.10 9.41 5.54
CA HIS A 122 -6.00 10.11 4.62
C HIS A 122 -6.18 9.33 3.31
N LEU A 123 -5.08 8.85 2.74
CA LEU A 123 -5.15 8.06 1.50
C LEU A 123 -5.88 6.74 1.69
N LEU A 124 -5.70 6.12 2.85
CA LEU A 124 -6.41 4.88 3.16
C LEU A 124 -7.91 5.12 3.36
N ASP A 125 -8.29 6.27 3.90
CA ASP A 125 -9.69 6.65 4.00
C ASP A 125 -10.30 6.82 2.61
N GLU A 126 -9.56 7.44 1.69
CA GLU A 126 -10.01 7.56 0.30
C GLU A 126 -10.16 6.19 -0.36
N ALA A 127 -9.21 5.29 -0.12
CA ALA A 127 -9.26 3.93 -0.66
C ALA A 127 -10.48 3.18 -0.14
N ALA A 128 -10.73 3.27 1.16
CA ALA A 128 -11.86 2.60 1.79
C ALA A 128 -13.19 3.12 1.23
N ALA A 129 -13.30 4.42 1.02
CA ALA A 129 -14.50 5.03 0.46
C ALA A 129 -14.75 4.55 -0.98
N GLU A 130 -13.69 4.54 -1.78
CA GLU A 130 -13.79 4.12 -3.18
C GLU A 130 -14.15 2.63 -3.29
N LEU A 131 -13.47 1.77 -2.53
CA LEU A 131 -13.67 0.33 -2.59
C LEU A 131 -14.96 -0.10 -1.90
N GLY A 132 -15.33 0.60 -0.83
CA GLY A 132 -16.58 0.33 -0.14
C GLY A 132 -17.78 0.60 -1.03
N ASP A 133 -17.77 1.71 -1.77
CA ASP A 133 -18.83 2.04 -2.71
C ASP A 133 -18.92 0.98 -3.81
N ALA A 134 -17.79 0.51 -4.30
CA ALA A 134 -17.78 -0.52 -5.33
C ALA A 134 -18.29 -1.87 -4.80
N GLY A 135 -18.16 -2.10 -3.50
CA GLY A 135 -18.57 -3.35 -2.88
C GLY A 135 -20.03 -3.42 -2.46
N THR A 136 -20.73 -2.33 -2.57
CA THR A 136 -22.15 -2.29 -2.25
C THR A 136 -23.01 -2.28 -3.52
#